data_be4155f22790e350002793764e065a38
#
_entry.id   be4155f22790e350002793764e065a38
#
_cell.length_a   1.000
_cell.length_b   1.000
_cell.length_c   1.000
_cell.angle_alpha   90.00
_cell.angle_beta   90.00
_cell.angle_gamma   90.00
#
_symmetry.space_group_name_H-M   'P 1'
#
loop_
_entity.id
_entity.type
_entity.pdbx_description
1 polymer ?
#
loop_
_entity_poly.entity_id
_entity_poly.type
_entity_poly.pdbx_seq_one_letter_code
_entity_poly.pdbx_strand_id
1 'polypeptide(L)'
;MKNLVFLISATALICGVVAMASGSKDEGQMPALDGAVAWVNSAPLSNKALRGKVVLVNFWTYSCINSLRELPYMKAWAAKYKDAGLVVIGVHAPEFGFEIDPTNVKNAVFDLKIAYPIPIDSNHSIWEAFHNEYWPANYFIDAKGRIRYHHFGEGEYEKSERVIQALLKESGAAGLDESLVRITADGAQAPPSQEVRSPETYVGYARAENLASLGRMAGDSPRIYSPPMQLGLNQWGLGGSWKVGGERGTFESTPGKIVFRFHSRDLHMVLGPVKSGTPVRFKVRLNGAAPGDDHGSDSGADGAGEVRQPRMYQLIRQKGHIKDATFEIEFLDPGVEAFSFTFG
;
A
#
# COMPACT_ATOMS: atom_id res chain seq x y z
N MET A 1 -49.87 32.19 -58.80
CA MET A 1 -49.03 30.99 -58.73
C MET A 1 -47.65 31.45 -58.28
N LYS A 2 -47.33 31.28 -57.02
CA LYS A 2 -46.08 31.78 -56.40
C LYS A 2 -45.09 30.61 -56.25
N ASN A 3 -43.96 30.69 -56.94
CA ASN A 3 -42.87 29.73 -56.83
C ASN A 3 -42.09 29.98 -55.55
N LEU A 4 -42.05 28.97 -54.72
CA LEU A 4 -41.27 28.98 -53.46
C LEU A 4 -39.93 28.29 -53.75
N VAL A 5 -38.83 29.04 -53.70
CA VAL A 5 -37.46 28.54 -53.85
C VAL A 5 -36.98 28.16 -52.46
N PHE A 6 -36.69 26.86 -52.23
CA PHE A 6 -36.03 26.39 -51.04
C PHE A 6 -34.50 26.57 -51.14
N LEU A 7 -33.94 27.45 -50.33
CA LEU A 7 -32.49 27.52 -50.09
C LEU A 7 -32.11 26.43 -49.09
N ILE A 8 -31.31 25.47 -49.54
CA ILE A 8 -30.64 24.49 -48.63
C ILE A 8 -29.34 25.13 -48.13
N SER A 9 -29.35 25.50 -46.87
CA SER A 9 -28.15 26.00 -46.20
C SER A 9 -27.33 24.80 -45.67
N ALA A 10 -26.18 24.56 -46.27
CA ALA A 10 -25.23 23.54 -45.81
C ALA A 10 -24.44 24.10 -44.62
N THR A 11 -24.80 23.66 -43.43
CA THR A 11 -24.03 23.96 -42.21
C THR A 11 -22.86 22.98 -42.11
N ALA A 12 -21.67 23.46 -42.44
CA ALA A 12 -20.43 22.69 -42.21
C ALA A 12 -20.19 22.57 -40.70
N LEU A 13 -20.30 21.34 -40.18
CA LEU A 13 -19.96 21.00 -38.81
C LEU A 13 -18.43 20.95 -38.72
N ILE A 14 -17.81 22.03 -38.22
CA ILE A 14 -16.41 22.04 -37.88
C ILE A 14 -16.27 21.27 -36.55
N CYS A 15 -15.85 19.98 -36.61
CA CYS A 15 -15.38 19.24 -35.46
C CYS A 15 -14.08 19.87 -34.93
N GLY A 16 -14.23 20.82 -34.03
CA GLY A 16 -13.12 21.35 -33.27
C GLY A 16 -12.58 20.24 -32.35
N VAL A 17 -11.44 19.68 -32.70
CA VAL A 17 -10.63 18.89 -31.78
C VAL A 17 -10.20 19.85 -30.69
N VAL A 18 -10.94 19.87 -29.57
CA VAL A 18 -10.46 20.53 -28.32
C VAL A 18 -9.30 19.69 -27.83
N ALA A 19 -8.08 20.06 -28.22
CA ALA A 19 -6.89 19.62 -27.55
C ALA A 19 -7.00 20.10 -26.09
N MET A 20 -7.36 19.21 -25.18
CA MET A 20 -7.20 19.45 -23.76
C MET A 20 -5.69 19.59 -23.49
N ALA A 21 -5.17 20.79 -23.62
CA ALA A 21 -3.93 21.16 -22.98
C ALA A 21 -4.20 21.13 -21.47
N SER A 22 -4.06 19.95 -20.86
CA SER A 22 -3.93 19.82 -19.42
C SER A 22 -2.59 20.46 -19.05
N GLY A 23 -2.58 21.78 -18.88
CA GLY A 23 -1.47 22.46 -18.23
C GLY A 23 -1.30 21.83 -16.86
N SER A 24 -0.33 20.92 -16.72
CA SER A 24 0.03 20.39 -15.43
C SER A 24 0.42 21.57 -14.54
N LYS A 25 -0.24 21.67 -13.38
CA LYS A 25 -0.08 22.77 -12.44
C LYS A 25 1.38 22.75 -11.94
N ASP A 26 2.04 23.89 -11.91
CA ASP A 26 3.35 24.02 -11.26
C ASP A 26 3.12 24.03 -9.74
N GLU A 27 3.50 22.94 -9.08
CA GLU A 27 3.33 22.76 -7.62
C GLU A 27 4.64 23.09 -6.85
N GLY A 28 5.63 23.66 -7.54
CA GLY A 28 6.90 24.11 -6.95
C GLY A 28 8.07 23.21 -7.30
N GLN A 29 9.22 23.51 -6.71
CA GLN A 29 10.45 22.73 -6.92
C GLN A 29 10.43 21.45 -6.07
N MET A 30 10.93 20.35 -6.63
CA MET A 30 11.13 19.11 -5.87
C MET A 30 12.05 19.37 -4.67
N PRO A 31 11.63 19.04 -3.44
CA PRO A 31 12.47 19.10 -2.26
C PRO A 31 13.74 18.22 -2.39
N ALA A 32 14.73 18.48 -1.57
CA ALA A 32 15.94 17.66 -1.53
C ALA A 32 15.66 16.27 -0.91
N LEU A 33 16.45 15.28 -1.29
CA LEU A 33 16.37 13.90 -0.79
C LEU A 33 17.49 13.58 0.21
N ASP A 34 18.23 14.58 0.68
CA ASP A 34 19.40 14.46 1.57
C ASP A 34 19.05 14.13 3.02
N GLY A 35 17.75 14.14 3.38
CA GLY A 35 17.24 13.66 4.66
C GLY A 35 17.26 12.14 4.86
N ALA A 36 17.53 11.35 3.80
CA ALA A 36 17.58 9.89 3.88
C ALA A 36 18.71 9.41 4.80
N VAL A 37 18.37 8.51 5.75
CA VAL A 37 19.36 7.91 6.67
C VAL A 37 20.24 6.87 5.99
N ALA A 38 19.76 6.26 4.91
CA ALA A 38 20.49 5.32 4.06
C ALA A 38 19.86 5.24 2.67
N TRP A 39 20.56 4.61 1.74
CA TRP A 39 20.09 4.35 0.37
C TRP A 39 20.27 2.88 0.02
N VAL A 40 19.32 2.32 -0.74
CA VAL A 40 19.38 0.98 -1.33
C VAL A 40 19.34 1.12 -2.85
N ASN A 41 20.01 0.24 -3.56
CA ASN A 41 20.10 0.18 -5.03
C ASN A 41 20.80 1.37 -5.71
N SER A 42 21.25 2.39 -4.99
CA SER A 42 22.05 3.50 -5.54
C SER A 42 22.89 4.20 -4.46
N ALA A 43 23.87 4.98 -4.89
CA ALA A 43 24.42 6.06 -4.07
C ALA A 43 23.35 7.17 -3.87
N PRO A 44 23.53 8.08 -2.88
CA PRO A 44 22.64 9.21 -2.69
C PRO A 44 22.47 10.05 -3.95
N LEU A 45 21.22 10.35 -4.31
CA LEU A 45 20.86 11.17 -5.47
C LEU A 45 20.54 12.60 -5.04
N SER A 46 21.21 13.56 -5.64
CA SER A 46 20.93 14.99 -5.42
C SER A 46 20.01 15.54 -6.51
N ASN A 47 19.29 16.62 -6.21
CA ASN A 47 18.47 17.33 -7.21
C ASN A 47 19.32 17.78 -8.42
N LYS A 48 20.61 18.09 -8.21
CA LYS A 48 21.54 18.44 -9.29
C LYS A 48 21.79 17.26 -10.22
N ALA A 49 21.97 16.05 -9.69
CA ALA A 49 22.18 14.82 -10.47
C ALA A 49 20.93 14.41 -11.26
N LEU A 50 19.75 14.84 -10.82
CA LEU A 50 18.46 14.54 -11.44
C LEU A 50 18.04 15.57 -12.51
N ARG A 51 18.77 16.67 -12.69
CA ARG A 51 18.48 17.65 -13.75
C ARG A 51 18.54 17.03 -15.13
N GLY A 52 17.57 17.38 -15.97
CA GLY A 52 17.41 16.79 -17.31
C GLY A 52 16.70 15.44 -17.33
N LYS A 53 16.32 14.91 -16.18
CA LYS A 53 15.55 13.67 -16.05
C LYS A 53 14.11 13.97 -15.60
N VAL A 54 13.17 13.19 -16.10
CA VAL A 54 11.83 13.09 -15.49
C VAL A 54 11.96 12.21 -14.24
N VAL A 55 11.43 12.66 -13.11
CA VAL A 55 11.53 11.92 -11.85
C VAL A 55 10.14 11.60 -11.33
N LEU A 56 9.94 10.35 -10.94
CA LEU A 56 8.77 9.89 -10.18
C LEU A 56 9.24 9.57 -8.76
N VAL A 57 8.82 10.39 -7.79
CA VAL A 57 9.02 10.10 -6.36
C VAL A 57 7.76 9.44 -5.83
N ASN A 58 7.92 8.21 -5.34
CA ASN A 58 6.87 7.41 -4.73
C ASN A 58 7.17 7.25 -3.24
N PHE A 59 6.28 7.73 -2.37
CA PHE A 59 6.32 7.42 -0.94
C PHE A 59 5.60 6.12 -0.68
N TRP A 60 6.25 5.18 0.00
CA TRP A 60 5.74 3.84 0.22
C TRP A 60 6.24 3.24 1.54
N THR A 61 5.56 2.21 2.01
CA THR A 61 6.08 1.32 3.05
C THR A 61 5.71 -0.14 2.75
N TYR A 62 6.52 -1.08 3.24
CA TYR A 62 6.37 -2.49 2.86
C TYR A 62 5.27 -3.23 3.62
N SER A 63 4.68 -2.65 4.66
CA SER A 63 3.53 -3.22 5.36
C SER A 63 2.18 -2.65 4.90
N CYS A 64 2.18 -1.59 4.06
CA CYS A 64 0.95 -1.00 3.52
C CYS A 64 0.47 -1.77 2.28
N ILE A 65 -0.76 -2.31 2.34
CA ILE A 65 -1.36 -3.07 1.23
C ILE A 65 -1.46 -2.25 -0.06
N ASN A 66 -1.82 -0.95 0.05
CA ASN A 66 -1.97 -0.07 -1.11
C ASN A 66 -0.61 0.18 -1.79
N SER A 67 0.47 0.33 -1.00
CA SER A 67 1.84 0.42 -1.53
C SER A 67 2.25 -0.86 -2.25
N LEU A 68 1.91 -2.03 -1.71
CA LEU A 68 2.25 -3.31 -2.34
C LEU A 68 1.52 -3.53 -3.65
N ARG A 69 0.26 -3.07 -3.78
CA ARG A 69 -0.52 -3.16 -5.03
C ARG A 69 0.00 -2.23 -6.12
N GLU A 70 0.53 -1.08 -5.74
CA GLU A 70 1.13 -0.13 -6.67
C GLU A 70 2.51 -0.58 -7.18
N LEU A 71 3.26 -1.33 -6.38
CA LEU A 71 4.64 -1.74 -6.64
C LEU A 71 4.89 -2.37 -8.02
N PRO A 72 4.02 -3.26 -8.57
CA PRO A 72 4.19 -3.79 -9.92
C PRO A 72 4.23 -2.70 -11.01
N TYR A 73 3.43 -1.64 -10.86
CA TYR A 73 3.42 -0.49 -11.79
C TYR A 73 4.71 0.31 -11.67
N MET A 74 5.17 0.60 -10.45
CA MET A 74 6.44 1.30 -10.21
C MET A 74 7.61 0.57 -10.88
N LYS A 75 7.68 -0.75 -10.74
CA LYS A 75 8.70 -1.59 -11.40
C LYS A 75 8.60 -1.55 -12.92
N ALA A 76 7.39 -1.65 -13.45
CA ALA A 76 7.15 -1.66 -14.89
C ALA A 76 7.52 -0.31 -15.52
N TRP A 77 7.12 0.81 -14.91
CA TRP A 77 7.48 2.15 -15.38
C TRP A 77 8.99 2.41 -15.27
N ALA A 78 9.61 2.01 -14.14
CA ALA A 78 11.06 2.11 -13.97
C ALA A 78 11.81 1.35 -15.05
N ALA A 79 11.37 0.16 -15.45
CA ALA A 79 12.00 -0.63 -16.51
C ALA A 79 11.73 -0.05 -17.90
N LYS A 80 10.46 0.26 -18.21
CA LYS A 80 10.00 0.68 -19.54
C LYS A 80 10.61 2.03 -19.96
N TYR A 81 10.62 3.00 -19.05
CA TYR A 81 10.97 4.38 -19.37
C TYR A 81 12.38 4.80 -18.96
N LYS A 82 13.20 3.85 -18.45
CA LYS A 82 14.58 4.12 -18.03
C LYS A 82 15.41 4.81 -19.13
N ASP A 83 15.41 4.23 -20.32
CA ASP A 83 16.21 4.72 -21.43
C ASP A 83 15.63 6.00 -22.05
N ALA A 84 14.34 6.27 -21.84
CA ALA A 84 13.69 7.52 -22.20
C ALA A 84 13.98 8.66 -21.20
N GLY A 85 14.64 8.37 -20.08
CA GLY A 85 15.07 9.37 -19.11
C GLY A 85 14.20 9.48 -17.85
N LEU A 86 13.33 8.50 -17.57
CA LEU A 86 12.63 8.39 -16.29
C LEU A 86 13.56 7.85 -15.20
N VAL A 87 13.52 8.48 -14.03
CA VAL A 87 14.10 7.98 -12.77
C VAL A 87 12.98 7.79 -11.77
N VAL A 88 12.70 6.54 -11.38
CA VAL A 88 11.78 6.23 -10.27
C VAL A 88 12.57 6.18 -8.98
N ILE A 89 12.09 6.82 -7.93
CA ILE A 89 12.69 6.87 -6.59
C ILE A 89 11.60 6.49 -5.58
N GLY A 90 11.80 5.40 -4.84
CA GLY A 90 10.87 4.93 -3.83
C GLY A 90 11.31 5.38 -2.43
N VAL A 91 10.79 6.50 -1.93
CA VAL A 91 11.05 6.97 -0.57
C VAL A 91 10.32 6.06 0.41
N HIS A 92 11.09 5.26 1.15
CA HIS A 92 10.51 4.44 2.20
C HIS A 92 10.35 5.28 3.47
N ALA A 93 9.12 5.59 3.85
CA ALA A 93 8.76 6.30 5.08
C ALA A 93 7.98 5.35 6.00
N PRO A 94 8.41 5.15 7.28
CA PRO A 94 7.82 4.17 8.16
C PRO A 94 6.40 4.55 8.60
N GLU A 95 5.48 3.60 8.63
CA GLU A 95 4.20 3.71 9.32
C GLU A 95 4.30 3.17 10.75
N PHE A 96 5.06 2.08 10.93
CA PHE A 96 5.23 1.40 12.21
C PHE A 96 6.69 1.42 12.69
N GLY A 97 6.88 1.30 14.01
CA GLY A 97 8.20 1.37 14.63
C GLY A 97 9.23 0.36 14.11
N PHE A 98 8.81 -0.84 13.67
CA PHE A 98 9.72 -1.83 13.09
C PHE A 98 10.24 -1.44 11.68
N GLU A 99 9.59 -0.51 11.01
CA GLU A 99 9.97 -0.01 9.69
C GLU A 99 11.05 1.08 9.75
N ILE A 100 11.36 1.58 10.96
CA ILE A 100 12.44 2.54 11.20
C ILE A 100 13.82 1.89 10.98
N ASP A 101 13.94 0.56 11.24
CA ASP A 101 15.21 -0.15 11.08
C ASP A 101 15.58 -0.33 9.61
N PRO A 102 16.70 0.26 9.13
CA PRO A 102 17.14 0.11 7.75
C PRO A 102 17.39 -1.34 7.33
N THR A 103 17.65 -2.25 8.27
CA THR A 103 17.83 -3.67 7.98
C THR A 103 16.54 -4.32 7.51
N ASN A 104 15.43 -4.03 8.19
CA ASN A 104 14.10 -4.51 7.79
C ASN A 104 13.71 -3.98 6.42
N VAL A 105 13.97 -2.69 6.16
CA VAL A 105 13.70 -2.08 4.84
C VAL A 105 14.53 -2.75 3.73
N LYS A 106 15.83 -2.99 3.96
CA LYS A 106 16.70 -3.67 2.98
C LYS A 106 16.22 -5.08 2.66
N ASN A 107 15.80 -5.83 3.68
CA ASN A 107 15.23 -7.17 3.50
C ASN A 107 13.95 -7.11 2.68
N ALA A 108 13.04 -6.17 2.99
CA ALA A 108 11.81 -5.98 2.24
C ALA A 108 12.06 -5.59 0.77
N VAL A 109 13.01 -4.67 0.51
CA VAL A 109 13.42 -4.29 -0.85
C VAL A 109 13.93 -5.50 -1.65
N PHE A 110 14.73 -6.36 -1.00
CA PHE A 110 15.24 -7.59 -1.60
C PHE A 110 14.11 -8.60 -1.89
N ASP A 111 13.27 -8.90 -0.89
CA ASP A 111 12.17 -9.87 -1.01
C ASP A 111 11.14 -9.43 -2.07
N LEU A 112 10.85 -8.14 -2.12
CA LEU A 112 9.95 -7.52 -3.10
C LEU A 112 10.61 -7.31 -4.47
N LYS A 113 11.91 -7.62 -4.63
CA LYS A 113 12.67 -7.49 -5.88
C LYS A 113 12.59 -6.08 -6.48
N ILE A 114 12.77 -5.07 -5.65
CA ILE A 114 12.82 -3.67 -6.08
C ILE A 114 14.22 -3.35 -6.57
N ALA A 115 14.35 -2.79 -7.79
CA ALA A 115 15.63 -2.51 -8.41
C ALA A 115 15.93 -1.00 -8.58
N TYR A 116 14.95 -0.13 -8.38
CA TYR A 116 15.13 1.31 -8.47
C TYR A 116 15.62 1.91 -7.13
N PRO A 117 16.18 3.15 -7.12
CA PRO A 117 16.69 3.80 -5.92
C PRO A 117 15.67 3.92 -4.79
N ILE A 118 16.09 3.57 -3.58
CA ILE A 118 15.27 3.64 -2.35
C ILE A 118 16.02 4.46 -1.30
N PRO A 119 15.75 5.75 -1.13
CA PRO A 119 16.09 6.49 0.08
C PRO A 119 15.24 5.99 1.26
N ILE A 120 15.89 5.70 2.38
CA ILE A 120 15.24 5.30 3.63
C ILE A 120 15.04 6.54 4.49
N ASP A 121 13.79 6.93 4.68
CA ASP A 121 13.38 8.15 5.38
C ASP A 121 12.85 7.84 6.78
N SER A 122 13.66 7.11 7.59
CA SER A 122 13.26 6.64 8.92
C SER A 122 12.87 7.75 9.91
N ASN A 123 13.26 8.99 9.64
CA ASN A 123 12.97 10.17 10.45
C ASN A 123 11.94 11.12 9.83
N HIS A 124 11.29 10.72 8.73
CA HIS A 124 10.31 11.52 7.97
C HIS A 124 10.81 12.87 7.42
N SER A 125 12.12 13.09 7.34
CA SER A 125 12.67 14.36 6.84
C SER A 125 12.29 14.66 5.39
N ILE A 126 12.30 13.63 4.52
CA ILE A 126 11.87 13.78 3.12
C ILE A 126 10.36 13.88 3.04
N TRP A 127 9.64 13.07 3.82
CA TRP A 127 8.19 13.10 3.97
C TRP A 127 7.68 14.49 4.32
N GLU A 128 8.26 15.11 5.35
CA GLU A 128 7.91 16.46 5.79
C GLU A 128 8.25 17.53 4.74
N ALA A 129 9.42 17.39 4.08
CA ALA A 129 9.83 18.32 3.02
C ALA A 129 8.88 18.33 1.82
N PHE A 130 8.26 17.19 1.50
CA PHE A 130 7.22 17.08 0.47
C PHE A 130 5.82 17.44 0.97
N HIS A 131 5.65 17.74 2.27
CA HIS A 131 4.34 17.89 2.92
C HIS A 131 3.43 16.70 2.64
N ASN A 132 4.00 15.48 2.64
CA ASN A 132 3.27 14.26 2.34
C ASN A 132 2.43 13.81 3.55
N GLU A 133 1.26 13.21 3.30
CA GLU A 133 0.34 12.75 4.33
C GLU A 133 -0.20 11.33 4.06
N TYR A 134 0.22 10.69 2.94
CA TYR A 134 -0.41 9.45 2.46
C TYR A 134 0.59 8.39 2.04
N TRP A 135 0.20 7.12 2.22
CA TRP A 135 0.83 5.95 1.58
C TRP A 135 -0.19 5.21 0.70
N PRO A 136 0.15 4.89 -0.56
CA PRO A 136 1.25 5.48 -1.31
C PRO A 136 0.96 6.92 -1.72
N ALA A 137 2.01 7.66 -2.10
CA ALA A 137 1.86 8.97 -2.72
C ALA A 137 2.91 9.15 -3.82
N ASN A 138 2.47 9.67 -4.95
CA ASN A 138 3.29 9.84 -6.14
C ASN A 138 3.43 11.30 -6.52
N TYR A 139 4.66 11.74 -6.74
CA TYR A 139 4.98 13.09 -7.24
C TYR A 139 5.73 12.98 -8.56
N PHE A 140 5.22 13.65 -9.59
CA PHE A 140 5.75 13.61 -10.95
C PHE A 140 6.48 14.91 -11.25
N ILE A 141 7.78 14.81 -11.50
CA ILE A 141 8.71 15.93 -11.59
C ILE A 141 9.27 16.03 -13.00
N ASP A 142 9.25 17.23 -13.58
CA ASP A 142 9.76 17.50 -14.92
C ASP A 142 11.31 17.57 -14.94
N ALA A 143 11.89 17.61 -16.14
CA ALA A 143 13.34 17.70 -16.34
C ALA A 143 13.98 18.97 -15.75
N LYS A 144 13.18 19.98 -15.39
CA LYS A 144 13.63 21.21 -14.71
C LYS A 144 13.55 21.09 -13.19
N GLY A 145 13.10 19.92 -12.67
CA GLY A 145 12.97 19.63 -11.25
C GLY A 145 11.74 20.24 -10.60
N ARG A 146 10.68 20.52 -11.37
CA ARG A 146 9.41 21.05 -10.82
C ARG A 146 8.38 19.95 -10.73
N ILE A 147 7.63 19.92 -9.60
CA ILE A 147 6.49 19.03 -9.42
C ILE A 147 5.37 19.51 -10.34
N ARG A 148 4.88 18.62 -11.20
CA ARG A 148 3.87 18.92 -12.23
C ARG A 148 2.53 18.22 -11.98
N TYR A 149 2.56 17.17 -11.19
CA TYR A 149 1.38 16.39 -10.82
C TYR A 149 1.69 15.57 -9.58
N HIS A 150 0.68 15.30 -8.76
CA HIS A 150 0.73 14.31 -7.69
C HIS A 150 -0.51 13.43 -7.71
N HIS A 151 -0.39 12.23 -7.13
CA HIS A 151 -1.50 11.30 -6.90
C HIS A 151 -1.33 10.66 -5.53
N PHE A 152 -2.39 10.67 -4.73
CA PHE A 152 -2.43 10.09 -3.39
C PHE A 152 -3.28 8.84 -3.36
N GLY A 153 -2.79 7.79 -2.70
CA GLY A 153 -3.39 6.48 -2.66
C GLY A 153 -3.07 5.62 -3.89
N GLU A 154 -3.57 4.39 -3.89
CA GLU A 154 -3.46 3.48 -5.05
C GLU A 154 -4.45 3.83 -6.16
N GLY A 155 -4.19 3.36 -7.38
CA GLY A 155 -5.10 3.53 -8.52
C GLY A 155 -4.65 4.58 -9.52
N GLU A 156 -5.56 4.98 -10.42
CA GLU A 156 -5.33 5.94 -11.52
C GLU A 156 -4.03 5.67 -12.32
N TYR A 157 -3.63 4.40 -12.46
CA TYR A 157 -2.33 4.01 -13.06
C TYR A 157 -2.21 4.46 -14.52
N GLU A 158 -3.29 4.37 -15.32
CA GLU A 158 -3.28 4.85 -16.69
C GLU A 158 -3.00 6.36 -16.75
N LYS A 159 -3.68 7.15 -15.93
CA LYS A 159 -3.48 8.61 -15.87
C LYS A 159 -2.05 8.95 -15.44
N SER A 160 -1.55 8.26 -14.43
CA SER A 160 -0.17 8.41 -13.94
C SER A 160 0.86 8.10 -15.03
N GLU A 161 0.67 7.02 -15.80
CA GLU A 161 1.55 6.67 -16.91
C GLU A 161 1.48 7.69 -18.05
N ARG A 162 0.28 8.25 -18.35
CA ARG A 162 0.13 9.34 -19.34
C ARG A 162 0.89 10.61 -18.91
N VAL A 163 0.89 10.93 -17.60
CA VAL A 163 1.69 12.05 -17.08
C VAL A 163 3.18 11.79 -17.29
N ILE A 164 3.68 10.59 -16.98
CA ILE A 164 5.08 10.20 -17.26
C ILE A 164 5.41 10.41 -18.74
N GLN A 165 4.58 9.90 -19.64
CA GLN A 165 4.79 10.01 -21.09
C GLN A 165 4.81 11.47 -21.55
N ALA A 166 3.90 12.32 -21.04
CA ALA A 166 3.86 13.74 -21.36
C ALA A 166 5.14 14.46 -20.91
N LEU A 167 5.58 14.24 -19.67
CA LEU A 167 6.81 14.85 -19.15
C LEU A 167 8.07 14.37 -19.90
N LEU A 168 8.14 13.11 -20.31
CA LEU A 168 9.22 12.58 -21.13
C LEU A 168 9.25 13.23 -22.50
N LYS A 169 8.11 13.43 -23.14
CA LYS A 169 8.05 14.18 -24.42
C LYS A 169 8.49 15.64 -24.25
N GLU A 170 8.04 16.31 -23.18
CA GLU A 170 8.46 17.68 -22.87
C GLU A 170 10.00 17.78 -22.65
N SER A 171 10.61 16.72 -22.14
CA SER A 171 12.06 16.63 -21.96
C SER A 171 12.85 16.31 -23.23
N GLY A 172 12.17 16.05 -24.35
CA GLY A 172 12.76 15.76 -25.65
C GLY A 172 13.02 14.28 -25.92
N ALA A 173 12.40 13.35 -25.18
CA ALA A 173 12.51 11.92 -25.47
C ALA A 173 11.90 11.60 -26.85
N ALA A 174 12.73 11.04 -27.75
CA ALA A 174 12.30 10.63 -29.08
C ALA A 174 11.93 9.13 -29.10
N GLY A 175 10.97 8.77 -29.95
CA GLY A 175 10.58 7.36 -30.15
C GLY A 175 9.96 6.68 -28.93
N LEU A 176 9.29 7.45 -28.07
CA LEU A 176 8.68 6.94 -26.86
C LEU A 176 7.60 5.90 -27.17
N ASP A 177 7.67 4.73 -26.56
CA ASP A 177 6.57 3.76 -26.56
C ASP A 177 5.44 4.27 -25.66
N GLU A 178 4.33 4.69 -26.28
CA GLU A 178 3.16 5.23 -25.59
C GLU A 178 2.11 4.17 -25.22
N SER A 179 2.34 2.89 -25.52
CA SER A 179 1.47 1.83 -25.01
C SER A 179 1.44 1.87 -23.48
N LEU A 180 0.32 1.54 -22.86
CA LEU A 180 0.24 1.44 -21.40
C LEU A 180 0.81 0.12 -20.92
N VAL A 181 1.46 0.11 -19.75
CA VAL A 181 1.83 -1.13 -19.09
C VAL A 181 0.58 -1.90 -18.70
N ARG A 182 0.64 -3.22 -18.89
CA ARG A 182 -0.43 -4.13 -18.45
C ARG A 182 0.15 -5.02 -17.35
N ILE A 183 -0.40 -4.86 -16.15
CA ILE A 183 0.05 -5.59 -14.98
C ILE A 183 -0.92 -6.74 -14.70
N THR A 184 -0.37 -7.93 -14.53
CA THR A 184 -1.03 -9.07 -13.91
C THR A 184 -0.26 -9.38 -12.65
N ALA A 185 -0.91 -9.26 -11.49
CA ALA A 185 -0.29 -9.50 -10.20
C ALA A 185 -1.18 -10.40 -9.35
N ASP A 186 -0.54 -11.26 -8.56
CA ASP A 186 -1.17 -12.21 -7.67
C ASP A 186 -0.90 -11.89 -6.20
N GLY A 187 -1.56 -12.59 -5.30
CA GLY A 187 -1.36 -12.44 -3.87
C GLY A 187 -1.69 -11.01 -3.40
N ALA A 188 -0.88 -10.48 -2.48
CA ALA A 188 -1.06 -9.15 -1.92
C ALA A 188 -0.94 -8.01 -2.96
N GLN A 189 -0.29 -8.26 -4.09
CA GLN A 189 -0.11 -7.26 -5.16
C GLN A 189 -1.27 -7.25 -6.18
N ALA A 190 -2.22 -8.17 -6.07
CA ALA A 190 -3.39 -8.18 -6.93
C ALA A 190 -4.30 -6.97 -6.65
N PRO A 191 -5.00 -6.44 -7.68
CA PRO A 191 -5.93 -5.34 -7.49
C PRO A 191 -6.97 -5.64 -6.40
N PRO A 192 -7.45 -4.62 -5.64
CA PRO A 192 -8.48 -4.82 -4.65
C PRO A 192 -9.78 -5.28 -5.30
N SER A 193 -10.62 -5.98 -4.53
CA SER A 193 -11.99 -6.24 -4.93
C SER A 193 -12.82 -4.95 -4.87
N GLN A 194 -13.76 -4.78 -5.79
CA GLN A 194 -14.72 -3.67 -5.72
C GLN A 194 -15.73 -3.83 -4.58
N GLU A 195 -15.80 -5.00 -3.97
CA GLU A 195 -16.74 -5.32 -2.89
C GLU A 195 -16.13 -5.16 -1.49
N VAL A 196 -14.98 -4.47 -1.34
CA VAL A 196 -14.38 -4.22 -0.04
C VAL A 196 -15.27 -3.27 0.77
N ARG A 197 -15.70 -3.73 1.98
CA ARG A 197 -16.50 -2.95 2.93
C ARG A 197 -15.87 -2.86 4.32
N SER A 198 -14.75 -3.55 4.52
CA SER A 198 -14.00 -3.48 5.77
C SER A 198 -12.88 -2.46 5.64
N PRO A 199 -12.86 -1.43 6.51
CA PRO A 199 -11.80 -0.43 6.52
C PRO A 199 -10.55 -1.00 7.18
N GLU A 200 -9.40 -0.40 6.88
CA GLU A 200 -8.19 -0.62 7.66
C GLU A 200 -8.46 -0.42 9.14
N THR A 201 -7.96 -1.33 9.98
CA THR A 201 -8.27 -1.34 11.41
C THR A 201 -7.00 -1.59 12.22
N TYR A 202 -6.70 -0.70 13.15
CA TYR A 202 -5.49 -0.75 13.98
C TYR A 202 -5.75 -1.44 15.32
N VAL A 203 -4.75 -2.17 15.81
CA VAL A 203 -4.81 -2.92 17.08
C VAL A 203 -4.38 -2.05 18.26
N GLY A 204 -3.37 -1.18 18.06
CA GLY A 204 -2.87 -0.29 19.10
C GLY A 204 -3.87 0.80 19.49
N TYR A 205 -3.95 1.11 20.79
CA TYR A 205 -5.00 1.99 21.34
C TYR A 205 -5.01 3.42 20.79
N ALA A 206 -3.91 3.90 20.21
CA ALA A 206 -3.85 5.26 19.66
C ALA A 206 -4.75 5.43 18.42
N ARG A 207 -4.99 4.34 17.65
CA ARG A 207 -5.76 4.35 16.41
C ARG A 207 -6.87 3.29 16.37
N ALA A 208 -7.01 2.48 17.44
CA ALA A 208 -7.97 1.38 17.48
C ALA A 208 -9.41 1.85 17.48
N GLU A 209 -10.21 1.28 16.58
CA GLU A 209 -11.66 1.48 16.49
C GLU A 209 -12.37 0.14 16.51
N ASN A 210 -13.67 0.13 16.89
CA ASN A 210 -14.56 -1.04 16.81
C ASN A 210 -14.11 -2.27 17.61
N LEU A 211 -13.26 -2.09 18.64
CA LEU A 211 -12.95 -3.18 19.57
C LEU A 211 -14.19 -3.57 20.35
N ALA A 212 -14.57 -4.85 20.25
CA ALA A 212 -15.75 -5.40 20.88
C ALA A 212 -15.44 -6.32 22.09
N SER A 213 -14.17 -6.52 22.44
CA SER A 213 -13.81 -7.25 23.66
C SER A 213 -14.36 -6.58 24.91
N LEU A 214 -14.83 -7.39 25.84
CA LEU A 214 -15.37 -6.87 27.11
C LEU A 214 -14.30 -6.12 27.90
N GLY A 215 -14.65 -4.91 28.35
CA GLY A 215 -13.79 -4.01 29.11
C GLY A 215 -13.01 -3.03 28.22
N ARG A 216 -12.53 -1.93 28.85
CA ARG A 216 -11.68 -0.95 28.15
C ARG A 216 -10.30 -1.52 27.91
N MET A 217 -9.63 -1.09 26.84
CA MET A 217 -8.19 -1.35 26.69
C MET A 217 -7.45 -0.84 27.93
N ALA A 218 -6.60 -1.71 28.49
CA ALA A 218 -5.67 -1.29 29.53
C ALA A 218 -4.37 -0.91 28.81
N GLY A 219 -4.13 0.40 28.64
CA GLY A 219 -2.93 0.88 27.97
C GLY A 219 -1.65 0.41 28.69
N ASP A 220 -0.72 -0.12 27.89
CA ASP A 220 0.65 -0.49 28.27
C ASP A 220 0.77 -1.49 29.44
N SER A 221 -0.29 -2.21 29.76
CA SER A 221 -0.30 -3.21 30.83
C SER A 221 -0.95 -4.52 30.35
N PRO A 222 -0.40 -5.69 30.75
CA PRO A 222 -1.01 -6.98 30.45
C PRO A 222 -2.42 -7.08 31.02
N ARG A 223 -3.34 -7.57 30.20
CA ARG A 223 -4.73 -7.82 30.59
C ARG A 223 -5.28 -9.04 29.88
N ILE A 224 -6.18 -9.78 30.56
CA ILE A 224 -6.93 -10.87 29.97
C ILE A 224 -8.16 -10.28 29.27
N TYR A 225 -8.30 -10.56 27.99
CA TYR A 225 -9.43 -10.17 27.15
C TYR A 225 -10.29 -11.39 26.81
N SER A 226 -11.55 -11.14 26.60
CA SER A 226 -12.51 -12.14 26.09
C SER A 226 -13.26 -11.51 24.90
N PRO A 227 -13.19 -12.12 23.71
CA PRO A 227 -13.97 -11.64 22.58
C PRO A 227 -15.46 -11.89 22.82
N PRO A 228 -16.36 -11.09 22.25
CA PRO A 228 -17.79 -11.35 22.36
C PRO A 228 -18.16 -12.62 21.57
N MET A 229 -19.27 -13.26 21.96
CA MET A 229 -19.79 -14.44 21.26
C MET A 229 -20.21 -14.16 19.82
N GLN A 230 -20.64 -12.92 19.54
CA GLN A 230 -21.04 -12.45 18.21
C GLN A 230 -20.41 -11.09 17.93
N LEU A 231 -19.93 -10.92 16.70
CA LEU A 231 -19.38 -9.68 16.19
C LEU A 231 -20.31 -9.07 15.15
N GLY A 232 -20.54 -7.78 15.24
CA GLY A 232 -21.06 -6.99 14.11
C GLY A 232 -20.00 -6.87 13.00
N LEU A 233 -20.43 -6.49 11.79
CA LEU A 233 -19.51 -6.23 10.70
C LEU A 233 -18.49 -5.14 11.12
N ASN A 234 -17.21 -5.36 10.78
CA ASN A 234 -16.08 -4.51 11.13
C ASN A 234 -15.75 -4.43 12.63
N GLN A 235 -16.36 -5.28 13.45
CA GLN A 235 -15.97 -5.44 14.84
C GLN A 235 -14.89 -6.52 14.98
N TRP A 236 -14.00 -6.31 15.95
CA TRP A 236 -12.92 -7.23 16.26
C TRP A 236 -12.75 -7.38 17.78
N GLY A 237 -12.01 -8.39 18.19
CA GLY A 237 -11.77 -8.65 19.60
C GLY A 237 -10.52 -9.47 19.87
N LEU A 238 -9.94 -9.24 21.05
CA LEU A 238 -8.83 -10.01 21.60
C LEU A 238 -9.36 -11.10 22.53
N GLY A 239 -8.68 -12.24 22.56
CA GLY A 239 -8.89 -13.30 23.53
C GLY A 239 -7.55 -13.72 24.15
N GLY A 240 -7.50 -13.97 25.45
CA GLY A 240 -6.28 -14.29 26.18
C GLY A 240 -5.54 -13.07 26.73
N SER A 241 -4.27 -13.26 27.10
CA SER A 241 -3.46 -12.22 27.74
C SER A 241 -2.72 -11.37 26.72
N TRP A 242 -3.07 -10.09 26.65
CA TRP A 242 -2.45 -9.12 25.76
C TRP A 242 -2.02 -7.86 26.50
N LYS A 243 -0.87 -7.31 26.10
CA LYS A 243 -0.45 -5.95 26.43
C LYS A 243 -0.70 -5.08 25.22
N VAL A 244 -1.66 -4.15 25.30
CA VAL A 244 -1.98 -3.23 24.19
C VAL A 244 -1.28 -1.91 24.44
N GLY A 245 -0.37 -1.55 23.53
CA GLY A 245 0.33 -0.26 23.49
C GLY A 245 -0.33 0.70 22.50
N GLY A 246 0.27 1.89 22.34
CA GLY A 246 -0.23 2.91 21.41
C GLY A 246 -0.32 2.42 19.96
N GLU A 247 0.66 1.65 19.51
CA GLU A 247 0.81 1.22 18.11
C GLU A 247 0.37 -0.23 17.87
N ARG A 248 0.49 -1.13 18.87
CA ARG A 248 0.32 -2.57 18.69
C ARG A 248 -0.22 -3.28 19.92
N GLY A 249 -0.75 -4.48 19.72
CA GLY A 249 -1.00 -5.46 20.77
C GLY A 249 0.10 -6.52 20.81
N THR A 250 0.68 -6.78 21.98
CA THR A 250 1.66 -7.84 22.22
C THR A 250 1.00 -9.00 22.93
N PHE A 251 1.07 -10.20 22.36
CA PHE A 251 0.53 -11.41 22.96
C PHE A 251 1.51 -11.98 24.00
N GLU A 252 1.03 -12.13 25.24
CA GLU A 252 1.87 -12.44 26.40
C GLU A 252 1.93 -13.95 26.73
N SER A 253 0.81 -14.66 26.65
CA SER A 253 0.74 -16.07 27.03
C SER A 253 -0.43 -16.81 26.40
N THR A 254 -0.21 -18.10 26.06
CA THR A 254 -1.21 -19.01 25.52
C THR A 254 -2.29 -19.39 26.54
N PRO A 255 -3.55 -19.63 26.14
CA PRO A 255 -4.07 -19.46 24.77
C PRO A 255 -4.37 -18.00 24.45
N GLY A 256 -4.23 -17.61 23.18
CA GLY A 256 -4.58 -16.27 22.73
C GLY A 256 -4.97 -16.20 21.30
N LYS A 257 -5.89 -15.29 21.01
CA LYS A 257 -6.44 -15.12 19.67
C LYS A 257 -6.88 -13.70 19.37
N ILE A 258 -7.06 -13.43 18.08
CA ILE A 258 -7.76 -12.25 17.59
C ILE A 258 -8.92 -12.74 16.71
N VAL A 259 -10.07 -12.11 16.83
CA VAL A 259 -11.25 -12.37 15.99
C VAL A 259 -11.68 -11.10 15.29
N PHE A 260 -12.16 -11.21 14.05
CA PHE A 260 -12.63 -10.08 13.25
C PHE A 260 -13.80 -10.52 12.34
N ARG A 261 -14.88 -9.74 12.29
CA ARG A 261 -15.93 -9.95 11.30
C ARG A 261 -15.78 -8.95 10.16
N PHE A 262 -15.51 -9.44 8.94
CA PHE A 262 -15.14 -8.63 7.79
C PHE A 262 -15.97 -8.93 6.55
N HIS A 263 -15.89 -8.00 5.56
CA HIS A 263 -16.44 -8.17 4.21
C HIS A 263 -15.42 -7.68 3.19
N SER A 264 -14.67 -8.60 2.65
CA SER A 264 -13.69 -8.38 1.57
C SER A 264 -13.25 -9.72 0.98
N ARG A 265 -12.62 -9.70 -0.19
CA ARG A 265 -11.97 -10.90 -0.73
C ARG A 265 -10.77 -11.31 0.12
N ASP A 266 -9.90 -10.36 0.40
CA ASP A 266 -8.65 -10.60 1.14
C ASP A 266 -8.71 -10.02 2.55
N LEU A 267 -8.13 -10.74 3.51
CA LEU A 267 -7.80 -10.24 4.82
C LEU A 267 -6.30 -10.42 5.05
N HIS A 268 -5.67 -9.31 5.39
CA HIS A 268 -4.26 -9.25 5.76
C HIS A 268 -4.11 -8.76 7.19
N MET A 269 -3.01 -9.13 7.84
CA MET A 269 -2.58 -8.55 9.10
C MET A 269 -1.11 -8.13 9.04
N VAL A 270 -0.80 -6.99 9.63
CA VAL A 270 0.57 -6.62 9.94
C VAL A 270 0.94 -7.23 11.28
N LEU A 271 1.89 -8.16 11.25
CA LEU A 271 2.35 -8.94 12.40
C LEU A 271 3.88 -8.93 12.46
N GLY A 272 4.43 -9.09 13.67
CA GLY A 272 5.85 -9.29 13.87
C GLY A 272 6.13 -10.15 15.10
N PRO A 273 7.28 -10.86 15.17
CA PRO A 273 7.70 -11.50 16.41
C PRO A 273 8.36 -10.46 17.32
N VAL A 274 8.06 -10.49 18.61
CA VAL A 274 8.74 -9.65 19.64
C VAL A 274 10.25 -9.85 19.59
N LYS A 275 10.67 -11.09 19.39
CA LYS A 275 12.09 -11.46 19.31
C LYS A 275 12.44 -11.91 17.90
N SER A 276 13.31 -11.15 17.25
CA SER A 276 13.84 -11.52 15.94
C SER A 276 14.44 -12.94 15.94
N GLY A 277 14.17 -13.70 14.88
CA GLY A 277 14.65 -15.07 14.72
C GLY A 277 13.89 -16.12 15.54
N THR A 278 12.82 -15.74 16.26
CA THR A 278 11.95 -16.68 16.97
C THR A 278 10.57 -16.68 16.31
N PRO A 279 10.29 -17.65 15.44
CA PRO A 279 8.98 -17.74 14.77
C PRO A 279 7.85 -17.96 15.77
N VAL A 280 6.70 -17.35 15.53
CA VAL A 280 5.46 -17.56 16.27
C VAL A 280 4.49 -18.30 15.38
N ARG A 281 4.12 -19.53 15.76
CA ARG A 281 3.14 -20.34 15.01
C ARG A 281 1.73 -19.85 15.28
N PHE A 282 0.90 -19.92 14.26
CA PHE A 282 -0.50 -19.60 14.39
C PHE A 282 -1.40 -20.57 13.63
N LYS A 283 -2.69 -20.51 13.92
CA LYS A 283 -3.75 -21.20 13.19
C LYS A 283 -4.90 -20.25 12.87
N VAL A 284 -5.24 -20.16 11.60
CA VAL A 284 -6.37 -19.36 11.09
C VAL A 284 -7.61 -20.21 10.96
N ARG A 285 -8.77 -19.62 11.28
CA ARG A 285 -10.11 -20.17 11.01
C ARG A 285 -10.94 -19.14 10.27
N LEU A 286 -11.79 -19.62 9.39
CA LEU A 286 -12.82 -18.83 8.70
C LEU A 286 -14.19 -19.42 9.04
N ASN A 287 -15.05 -18.61 9.66
CA ASN A 287 -16.37 -19.08 10.15
C ASN A 287 -16.30 -20.33 11.05
N GLY A 288 -15.26 -20.41 11.90
CA GLY A 288 -15.03 -21.49 12.86
C GLY A 288 -14.38 -22.77 12.29
N ALA A 289 -14.18 -22.86 10.97
CA ALA A 289 -13.52 -23.97 10.31
C ALA A 289 -12.14 -23.60 9.74
N ALA A 290 -11.33 -24.57 9.35
CA ALA A 290 -10.14 -24.31 8.58
C ALA A 290 -10.49 -23.56 7.27
N PRO A 291 -9.64 -22.66 6.76
CA PRO A 291 -9.99 -21.83 5.60
C PRO A 291 -10.14 -22.62 4.29
N GLY A 292 -9.56 -23.84 4.19
CA GLY A 292 -9.61 -24.63 2.98
C GLY A 292 -9.02 -23.86 1.79
N ASP A 293 -9.75 -23.80 0.69
CA ASP A 293 -9.33 -23.09 -0.53
C ASP A 293 -9.33 -21.54 -0.35
N ASP A 294 -9.98 -21.03 0.69
CA ASP A 294 -9.99 -19.60 1.02
C ASP A 294 -8.75 -19.15 1.80
N HIS A 295 -7.73 -19.98 1.98
CA HIS A 295 -6.49 -19.59 2.63
C HIS A 295 -5.73 -18.53 1.82
N GLY A 296 -4.99 -17.64 2.53
CA GLY A 296 -4.07 -16.69 1.93
C GLY A 296 -2.70 -17.31 1.61
N SER A 297 -1.78 -16.54 1.06
CA SER A 297 -0.43 -16.99 0.73
C SER A 297 0.44 -17.31 1.97
N ASP A 298 0.08 -16.76 3.13
CA ASP A 298 0.82 -16.91 4.39
C ASP A 298 0.14 -17.89 5.36
N SER A 299 -0.90 -18.59 4.93
CA SER A 299 -1.55 -19.67 5.69
C SER A 299 -1.78 -20.88 4.80
N GLY A 300 -1.81 -22.07 5.37
CA GLY A 300 -2.16 -23.30 4.65
C GLY A 300 -3.66 -23.52 4.60
N ALA A 301 -4.11 -24.51 3.80
CA ALA A 301 -5.52 -24.91 3.74
C ALA A 301 -6.07 -25.42 5.11
N ASP A 302 -5.20 -25.93 5.98
CA ASP A 302 -5.51 -26.27 7.37
C ASP A 302 -5.48 -25.06 8.33
N GLY A 303 -5.12 -23.88 7.81
CA GLY A 303 -4.99 -22.62 8.54
C GLY A 303 -3.64 -22.42 9.23
N ALA A 304 -2.71 -23.36 9.17
CA ALA A 304 -1.41 -23.23 9.83
C ALA A 304 -0.51 -22.21 9.13
N GLY A 305 0.25 -21.46 9.91
CA GLY A 305 1.25 -20.51 9.45
C GLY A 305 2.21 -20.07 10.54
N GLU A 306 3.16 -19.20 10.21
CA GLU A 306 4.18 -18.69 11.12
C GLU A 306 4.49 -17.21 10.87
N VAL A 307 4.63 -16.46 11.95
CA VAL A 307 5.14 -15.08 11.94
C VAL A 307 6.65 -15.14 12.17
N ARG A 308 7.45 -14.85 11.12
CA ARG A 308 8.92 -14.94 11.14
C ARG A 308 9.62 -13.59 11.20
N GLN A 309 9.00 -12.58 10.65
CA GLN A 309 9.54 -11.21 10.57
C GLN A 309 8.39 -10.19 10.56
N PRO A 310 8.63 -8.94 10.96
CA PRO A 310 7.59 -7.91 10.94
C PRO A 310 7.28 -7.51 9.50
N ARG A 311 6.05 -7.81 9.06
CA ARG A 311 5.52 -7.48 7.74
C ARG A 311 4.01 -7.70 7.67
N MET A 312 3.42 -7.39 6.54
CA MET A 312 2.05 -7.79 6.22
C MET A 312 2.01 -9.27 5.82
N TYR A 313 1.01 -9.98 6.34
CA TYR A 313 0.69 -11.38 6.08
C TYR A 313 -0.67 -11.48 5.40
N GLN A 314 -0.76 -12.13 4.25
CA GLN A 314 -2.04 -12.45 3.61
C GLN A 314 -2.58 -13.76 4.18
N LEU A 315 -3.61 -13.68 5.01
CA LEU A 315 -4.12 -14.80 5.80
C LEU A 315 -5.35 -15.46 5.18
N ILE A 316 -6.22 -14.67 4.54
CA ILE A 316 -7.42 -15.12 3.85
C ILE A 316 -7.48 -14.53 2.45
N ARG A 317 -8.00 -15.35 1.50
CA ARG A 317 -8.44 -14.93 0.17
C ARG A 317 -9.68 -15.72 -0.22
N GLN A 318 -10.87 -15.14 -0.01
CA GLN A 318 -12.13 -15.78 -0.36
C GLN A 318 -12.20 -16.10 -1.86
N LYS A 319 -12.48 -17.35 -2.19
CA LYS A 319 -12.77 -17.81 -3.55
C LYS A 319 -14.27 -17.66 -3.83
N GLY A 320 -14.63 -17.31 -5.04
CA GLY A 320 -16.02 -17.17 -5.45
C GLY A 320 -16.69 -15.89 -4.91
N HIS A 321 -17.94 -16.01 -4.42
CA HIS A 321 -18.70 -14.88 -3.89
C HIS A 321 -18.12 -14.36 -2.57
N ILE A 322 -17.81 -13.06 -2.54
CA ILE A 322 -17.40 -12.37 -1.32
C ILE A 322 -18.61 -12.22 -0.40
N LYS A 323 -18.44 -12.62 0.86
CA LYS A 323 -19.49 -12.56 1.89
C LYS A 323 -18.90 -12.13 3.21
N ASP A 324 -19.80 -11.70 4.12
CA ASP A 324 -19.42 -11.48 5.51
C ASP A 324 -18.86 -12.78 6.09
N ALA A 325 -17.69 -12.70 6.69
CA ALA A 325 -17.03 -13.83 7.31
C ALA A 325 -16.42 -13.46 8.65
N THR A 326 -16.33 -14.42 9.55
CA THR A 326 -15.64 -14.28 10.83
C THR A 326 -14.28 -14.95 10.71
N PHE A 327 -13.26 -14.13 10.79
CA PHE A 327 -11.86 -14.54 10.85
C PHE A 327 -11.47 -14.76 12.31
N GLU A 328 -10.68 -15.81 12.58
CA GLU A 328 -10.02 -16.05 13.85
C GLU A 328 -8.57 -16.44 13.56
N ILE A 329 -7.62 -15.84 14.29
CA ILE A 329 -6.23 -16.28 14.35
C ILE A 329 -5.90 -16.65 15.79
N GLU A 330 -5.50 -17.89 16.01
CA GLU A 330 -5.02 -18.41 17.29
C GLU A 330 -3.50 -18.50 17.25
N PHE A 331 -2.82 -17.88 18.21
CA PHE A 331 -1.38 -17.96 18.35
C PHE A 331 -0.99 -19.13 19.26
N LEU A 332 -0.16 -20.03 18.76
CA LEU A 332 0.27 -21.25 19.44
C LEU A 332 1.48 -21.02 20.32
N ASP A 333 2.22 -19.96 20.06
CA ASP A 333 3.38 -19.51 20.83
C ASP A 333 3.18 -18.06 21.27
N PRO A 334 3.66 -17.63 22.46
CA PRO A 334 3.64 -16.24 22.88
C PRO A 334 4.65 -15.38 22.10
N GLY A 335 4.53 -14.06 22.21
CA GLY A 335 5.51 -13.13 21.67
C GLY A 335 5.24 -12.72 20.22
N VAL A 336 3.98 -12.66 19.77
CA VAL A 336 3.59 -11.96 18.56
C VAL A 336 3.19 -10.52 18.89
N GLU A 337 3.53 -9.61 17.99
CA GLU A 337 3.02 -8.24 17.91
C GLU A 337 2.04 -8.14 16.76
N ALA A 338 0.84 -7.61 17.01
CA ALA A 338 -0.20 -7.35 16.02
C ALA A 338 -0.43 -5.85 15.90
N PHE A 339 -0.37 -5.30 14.68
CA PHE A 339 -0.39 -3.86 14.40
C PHE A 339 -1.71 -3.43 13.75
N SER A 340 -2.05 -4.01 12.60
CA SER A 340 -3.27 -3.64 11.88
C SER A 340 -3.84 -4.80 11.07
N PHE A 341 -5.11 -4.62 10.66
CA PHE A 341 -5.77 -5.38 9.62
C PHE A 341 -5.91 -4.51 8.38
N THR A 342 -5.71 -5.10 7.20
CA THR A 342 -5.99 -4.48 5.91
C THR A 342 -6.74 -5.45 5.01
N PHE A 343 -7.48 -4.90 4.04
CA PHE A 343 -8.43 -5.67 3.26
C PHE A 343 -8.28 -5.42 1.75
N GLY A 344 -8.78 -6.39 0.92
CA GLY A 344 -8.69 -6.27 -0.53
C GLY A 344 -9.69 -7.04 -1.34
#